data_67766586797c5376ad15c3ea857bcf5d
#
_entry.id   67766586797c5376ad15c3ea857bcf5d
#
_cell.length_a   1.000
_cell.length_b   1.000
_cell.length_c   1.000
_cell.angle_alpha   90.00
_cell.angle_beta   90.00
_cell.angle_gamma   90.00
#
_symmetry.space_group_name_H-M   'P 1'
#
loop_
_entity.id
_entity.type
_entity.pdbx_description
1 polymer ?
#
loop_
_entity_poly.entity_id
_entity_poly.type
_entity_poly.pdbx_seq_one_letter_code
_entity_poly.pdbx_strand_id
1 'polypeptide(L)'
;MFLSIDLGSNTIRFAVMDKNLRIIKVYEKIIGSAKGVNKSKEISEICIQKLTQTLKQADEIFNFKTIKHQGVATGVWRVAKNAEKILKMIQDDFGINFKIISGKNEAKLTSFGVKNALNELGLSDKNCVFVDMGGASTEIANEQTQASFELGIITTFEKFNNIFSLKQNVKEMTKEAKSFLKGLKRDIIVLTSGVPTTMASFKLGFDFSSYDRKKINGYELKKDDFTTLFDTFLNLDEQTSVKILGEDRKMLVLAGIALLEEILSDENAKIIVVDDGLREGVGVAYHAKILDNFLKF
;
A
#
# COMPACT_ATOMS: atom_id res chain seq x y z
N MET A 1 14.98 -7.59 17.48
CA MET A 1 14.55 -6.67 16.40
C MET A 1 14.53 -7.42 15.08
N PHE A 2 13.60 -7.09 14.21
CA PHE A 2 13.44 -7.69 12.89
C PHE A 2 13.11 -6.59 11.88
N LEU A 3 13.73 -6.62 10.71
CA LEU A 3 13.47 -5.70 9.61
C LEU A 3 12.57 -6.37 8.58
N SER A 4 11.39 -5.86 8.38
CA SER A 4 10.50 -6.20 7.29
C SER A 4 10.70 -5.26 6.11
N ILE A 5 10.69 -5.80 4.90
CA ILE A 5 10.86 -5.05 3.66
C ILE A 5 9.71 -5.39 2.72
N ASP A 6 8.92 -4.40 2.36
CA ASP A 6 7.80 -4.50 1.42
C ASP A 6 8.19 -3.83 0.09
N LEU A 7 8.33 -4.62 -0.95
CA LEU A 7 8.63 -4.18 -2.31
C LEU A 7 7.35 -4.22 -3.16
N GLY A 8 6.62 -3.11 -3.12
CA GLY A 8 5.36 -2.96 -3.83
C GLY A 8 5.48 -2.43 -5.27
N SER A 9 4.34 -2.18 -5.87
CA SER A 9 4.23 -1.67 -7.25
C SER A 9 4.65 -0.21 -7.41
N ASN A 10 4.62 0.58 -6.35
CA ASN A 10 5.03 1.99 -6.38
C ASN A 10 6.17 2.32 -5.44
N THR A 11 6.22 1.68 -4.29
CA THR A 11 7.04 2.07 -3.15
C THR A 11 7.79 0.86 -2.63
N ILE A 12 9.02 1.05 -2.16
CA ILE A 12 9.70 0.11 -1.28
C ILE A 12 9.66 0.67 0.14
N ARG A 13 9.27 -0.16 1.11
CA ARG A 13 9.05 0.22 2.51
C ARG A 13 9.83 -0.69 3.44
N PHE A 14 10.39 -0.09 4.48
CA PHE A 14 11.19 -0.75 5.50
C PHE A 14 10.64 -0.43 6.87
N ALA A 15 10.53 -1.43 7.77
CA ALA A 15 10.22 -1.21 9.17
C ALA A 15 10.99 -2.15 10.08
N VAL A 16 11.60 -1.59 11.11
CA VAL A 16 12.19 -2.36 12.20
C VAL A 16 11.16 -2.49 13.31
N MET A 17 10.84 -3.72 13.67
CA MET A 17 9.89 -4.06 14.74
C MET A 17 10.61 -4.75 15.90
N ASP A 18 10.27 -4.39 17.13
CA ASP A 18 10.74 -5.05 18.34
C ASP A 18 9.86 -6.29 18.70
N LYS A 19 10.27 -7.03 19.71
CA LYS A 19 9.54 -8.21 20.21
C LYS A 19 8.16 -7.91 20.80
N ASN A 20 7.89 -6.65 21.13
CA ASN A 20 6.60 -6.19 21.64
C ASN A 20 5.72 -5.62 20.52
N LEU A 21 6.08 -5.90 19.26
CA LEU A 21 5.40 -5.47 18.03
C LEU A 21 5.39 -3.95 17.82
N ARG A 22 6.27 -3.20 18.49
CA ARG A 22 6.40 -1.75 18.31
C ARG A 22 7.32 -1.43 17.17
N ILE A 23 6.90 -0.49 16.32
CA ILE A 23 7.73 0.03 15.22
C ILE A 23 8.77 0.99 15.79
N ILE A 24 10.04 0.66 15.59
CA ILE A 24 11.20 1.42 16.10
C ILE A 24 11.71 2.40 15.06
N LYS A 25 11.75 1.98 13.78
CA LYS A 25 12.28 2.80 12.68
C LYS A 25 11.62 2.40 11.38
N VAL A 26 11.32 3.41 10.56
CA VAL A 26 10.78 3.22 9.21
C VAL A 26 11.61 3.99 8.19
N TYR A 27 11.60 3.51 6.96
CA TYR A 27 12.15 4.21 5.80
C TYR A 27 11.34 3.78 4.57
N GLU A 28 11.08 4.70 3.66
CA GLU A 28 10.38 4.38 2.42
C GLU A 28 10.80 5.28 1.27
N LYS A 29 10.67 4.77 0.05
CA LYS A 29 10.92 5.53 -1.18
C LYS A 29 9.99 5.08 -2.29
N ILE A 30 9.54 6.05 -3.07
CA ILE A 30 8.80 5.82 -4.31
C ILE A 30 9.79 5.42 -5.39
N ILE A 31 9.62 4.23 -5.95
CA ILE A 31 10.47 3.66 -7.00
C ILE A 31 9.73 3.48 -8.33
N GLY A 32 8.39 3.39 -8.29
CA GLY A 32 7.55 3.32 -9.49
C GLY A 32 7.65 2.01 -10.27
N SER A 33 7.73 0.86 -9.59
CA SER A 33 7.94 -0.46 -10.22
C SER A 33 6.88 -0.80 -11.27
N ALA A 34 5.64 -0.36 -11.11
CA ALA A 34 4.56 -0.64 -12.06
C ALA A 34 4.54 0.29 -13.28
N LYS A 35 5.28 1.41 -13.24
CA LYS A 35 5.25 2.41 -14.32
C LYS A 35 5.69 1.79 -15.66
N GLY A 36 4.77 1.78 -16.63
CA GLY A 36 5.02 1.28 -17.98
C GLY A 36 4.94 -0.24 -18.14
N VAL A 37 4.80 -1.04 -17.07
CA VAL A 37 4.79 -2.51 -17.14
C VAL A 37 3.57 -3.04 -17.91
N ASN A 38 2.44 -2.34 -17.92
CA ASN A 38 1.28 -2.73 -18.73
C ASN A 38 1.64 -2.91 -20.21
N LYS A 39 2.54 -2.06 -20.74
CA LYS A 39 2.99 -2.06 -22.13
C LYS A 39 4.23 -2.95 -22.33
N SER A 40 5.28 -2.72 -21.55
CA SER A 40 6.58 -3.40 -21.73
C SER A 40 6.59 -4.84 -21.22
N LYS A 41 5.73 -5.17 -20.26
CA LYS A 41 5.74 -6.41 -19.46
C LYS A 41 7.04 -6.57 -18.63
N GLU A 42 7.81 -5.50 -18.46
CA GLU A 42 9.08 -5.49 -17.73
C GLU A 42 9.18 -4.24 -16.84
N ILE A 43 9.85 -4.38 -15.72
CA ILE A 43 10.23 -3.27 -14.84
C ILE A 43 11.35 -2.51 -15.53
N SER A 44 11.20 -1.19 -15.60
CA SER A 44 12.10 -0.31 -16.35
C SER A 44 13.49 -0.19 -15.69
N GLU A 45 14.52 0.06 -16.51
CA GLU A 45 15.88 0.32 -16.04
C GLU A 45 15.96 1.49 -15.05
N ILE A 46 15.17 2.55 -15.28
CA ILE A 46 15.06 3.70 -14.36
C ILE A 46 14.59 3.26 -12.99
N CYS A 47 13.61 2.36 -12.93
CA CYS A 47 13.13 1.80 -11.66
C CYS A 47 14.21 0.96 -10.98
N ILE A 48 14.94 0.11 -11.74
CA ILE A 48 16.01 -0.73 -11.21
C ILE A 48 17.11 0.14 -10.58
N GLN A 49 17.50 1.23 -11.25
CA GLN A 49 18.49 2.19 -10.74
C GLN A 49 18.00 2.87 -9.44
N LYS A 50 16.75 3.35 -9.40
CA LYS A 50 16.14 3.94 -8.20
C LYS A 50 16.08 2.93 -7.05
N LEU A 51 15.70 1.68 -7.33
CA LEU A 51 15.65 0.61 -6.35
C LEU A 51 17.04 0.32 -5.77
N THR A 52 18.04 0.15 -6.63
CA THR A 52 19.44 -0.09 -6.21
C THR A 52 19.97 1.06 -5.34
N GLN A 53 19.72 2.31 -5.73
CA GLN A 53 20.12 3.47 -4.94
C GLN A 53 19.41 3.50 -3.58
N THR A 54 18.11 3.19 -3.57
CA THR A 54 17.33 3.15 -2.32
C THR A 54 17.82 2.05 -1.40
N LEU A 55 18.18 0.88 -1.93
CA LEU A 55 18.75 -0.22 -1.14
C LEU A 55 20.12 0.13 -0.54
N LYS A 56 20.97 0.86 -1.25
CA LYS A 56 22.23 1.38 -0.71
C LYS A 56 21.98 2.30 0.49
N GLN A 57 21.06 3.27 0.34
CA GLN A 57 20.67 4.18 1.43
C GLN A 57 20.06 3.42 2.62
N ALA A 58 19.23 2.41 2.34
CA ALA A 58 18.63 1.59 3.38
C ALA A 58 19.68 0.72 4.12
N ASP A 59 20.71 0.23 3.43
CA ASP A 59 21.79 -0.52 4.06
C ASP A 59 22.62 0.34 5.02
N GLU A 60 22.86 1.61 4.68
CA GLU A 60 23.50 2.59 5.59
C GLU A 60 22.65 2.83 6.85
N ILE A 61 21.32 2.77 6.73
CA ILE A 61 20.37 3.00 7.82
C ILE A 61 20.21 1.78 8.72
N PHE A 62 20.16 0.57 8.15
CA PHE A 62 19.72 -0.65 8.82
C PHE A 62 20.80 -1.70 8.97
N ASN A 63 21.87 -1.68 8.17
CA ASN A 63 22.93 -2.66 8.11
C ASN A 63 22.39 -4.09 7.87
N PHE A 64 22.06 -4.42 6.62
CA PHE A 64 21.45 -5.68 6.24
C PHE A 64 22.29 -6.91 6.61
N LYS A 65 23.62 -6.75 6.77
CA LYS A 65 24.50 -7.85 7.19
C LYS A 65 24.27 -8.28 8.64
N THR A 66 23.78 -7.39 9.50
CA THR A 66 23.67 -7.64 10.94
C THR A 66 22.22 -7.77 11.41
N ILE A 67 21.27 -7.09 10.77
CA ILE A 67 19.87 -7.17 11.18
C ILE A 67 19.17 -8.36 10.52
N LYS A 68 18.45 -9.14 11.31
CA LYS A 68 17.60 -10.19 10.76
C LYS A 68 16.45 -9.58 9.98
N HIS A 69 16.27 -9.98 8.72
CA HIS A 69 15.29 -9.36 7.83
C HIS A 69 14.61 -10.36 6.91
N GLN A 70 13.48 -9.96 6.34
CA GLN A 70 12.78 -10.63 5.24
C GLN A 70 12.16 -9.60 4.31
N GLY A 71 12.42 -9.75 3.01
CA GLY A 71 11.76 -9.01 1.96
C GLY A 71 10.60 -9.79 1.33
N VAL A 72 9.48 -9.11 1.07
CA VAL A 72 8.39 -9.61 0.25
C VAL A 72 8.20 -8.70 -0.95
N ALA A 73 7.87 -9.28 -2.12
CA ALA A 73 7.60 -8.54 -3.35
C ALA A 73 6.17 -8.85 -3.82
N THR A 74 5.44 -7.79 -4.23
CA THR A 74 4.00 -7.88 -4.46
C THR A 74 3.57 -7.12 -5.72
N GLY A 75 2.29 -7.21 -6.05
CA GLY A 75 1.72 -6.48 -7.17
C GLY A 75 2.42 -6.79 -8.49
N VAL A 76 3.04 -5.77 -9.09
CA VAL A 76 3.69 -5.87 -10.39
C VAL A 76 4.82 -6.91 -10.46
N TRP A 77 5.44 -7.22 -9.32
CA TRP A 77 6.51 -8.21 -9.22
C TRP A 77 6.04 -9.64 -9.52
N ARG A 78 4.73 -9.90 -9.44
CA ARG A 78 4.11 -11.18 -9.82
C ARG A 78 4.03 -11.39 -11.33
N VAL A 79 4.01 -10.31 -12.12
CA VAL A 79 3.70 -10.35 -13.55
C VAL A 79 4.83 -9.86 -14.46
N ALA A 80 5.80 -9.13 -13.93
CA ALA A 80 6.91 -8.61 -14.72
C ALA A 80 7.90 -9.72 -15.09
N LYS A 81 8.20 -9.85 -16.41
CA LYS A 81 9.06 -10.92 -16.96
C LYS A 81 10.49 -10.91 -16.42
N ASN A 82 10.98 -9.73 -16.02
CA ASN A 82 12.35 -9.56 -15.50
C ASN A 82 12.42 -9.55 -13.96
N ALA A 83 11.29 -9.78 -13.25
CA ALA A 83 11.23 -9.70 -11.79
C ALA A 83 12.25 -10.62 -11.10
N GLU A 84 12.26 -11.91 -11.44
CA GLU A 84 13.17 -12.89 -10.80
C GLU A 84 14.65 -12.52 -11.00
N LYS A 85 15.02 -12.04 -12.20
CA LYS A 85 16.39 -11.60 -12.51
C LYS A 85 16.79 -10.42 -11.63
N ILE A 86 15.89 -9.45 -11.44
CA ILE A 86 16.14 -8.27 -10.60
C ILE A 86 16.25 -8.69 -9.13
N LEU A 87 15.35 -9.54 -8.64
CA LEU A 87 15.38 -10.00 -7.24
C LEU A 87 16.64 -10.84 -6.95
N LYS A 88 17.11 -11.62 -7.93
CA LYS A 88 18.39 -12.35 -7.83
C LYS A 88 19.58 -11.40 -7.73
N MET A 89 19.63 -10.36 -8.56
CA MET A 89 20.65 -9.31 -8.48
C MET A 89 20.67 -8.66 -7.09
N ILE A 90 19.48 -8.32 -6.54
CA ILE A 90 19.38 -7.73 -5.20
C ILE A 90 19.89 -8.69 -4.12
N GLN A 91 19.60 -9.98 -4.24
CA GLN A 91 20.11 -10.98 -3.31
C GLN A 91 21.64 -11.07 -3.34
N ASP A 92 22.23 -11.03 -4.54
CA ASP A 92 23.68 -11.12 -4.73
C ASP A 92 24.40 -9.85 -4.22
N ASP A 93 23.82 -8.66 -4.44
CA ASP A 93 24.44 -7.38 -4.09
C ASP A 93 24.22 -6.97 -2.63
N PHE A 94 23.04 -7.27 -2.06
CA PHE A 94 22.61 -6.78 -0.74
C PHE A 94 22.31 -7.88 0.28
N GLY A 95 22.30 -9.14 -0.13
CA GLY A 95 21.96 -10.27 0.77
C GLY A 95 20.47 -10.38 1.09
N ILE A 96 19.59 -9.59 0.45
CA ILE A 96 18.15 -9.62 0.70
C ILE A 96 17.47 -10.63 -0.20
N ASN A 97 16.93 -11.69 0.39
CA ASN A 97 16.15 -12.69 -0.33
C ASN A 97 14.67 -12.28 -0.38
N PHE A 98 14.28 -11.55 -1.40
CA PHE A 98 12.87 -11.23 -1.63
C PHE A 98 12.08 -12.46 -2.04
N LYS A 99 10.90 -12.64 -1.43
CA LYS A 99 9.91 -13.65 -1.83
C LYS A 99 8.74 -12.97 -2.52
N ILE A 100 8.43 -13.36 -3.74
CA ILE A 100 7.18 -12.97 -4.40
C ILE A 100 6.06 -13.73 -3.68
N ILE A 101 5.04 -13.02 -3.21
CA ILE A 101 3.90 -13.61 -2.52
C ILE A 101 2.61 -13.42 -3.30
N SER A 102 1.66 -14.36 -3.15
CA SER A 102 0.35 -14.26 -3.78
C SER A 102 -0.46 -13.09 -3.18
N GLY A 103 -1.43 -12.55 -3.93
CA GLY A 103 -2.36 -11.52 -3.42
C GLY A 103 -3.12 -11.97 -2.18
N LYS A 104 -3.42 -13.28 -2.06
CA LYS A 104 -4.03 -13.86 -0.86
C LYS A 104 -3.12 -13.75 0.36
N ASN A 105 -1.84 -14.08 0.21
CA ASN A 105 -0.86 -13.97 1.29
C ASN A 105 -0.56 -12.51 1.64
N GLU A 106 -0.50 -11.63 0.64
CA GLU A 106 -0.41 -10.17 0.80
C GLU A 106 -1.56 -9.65 1.66
N ALA A 107 -2.81 -9.93 1.29
CA ALA A 107 -3.99 -9.51 2.04
C ALA A 107 -3.97 -10.02 3.49
N LYS A 108 -3.54 -11.28 3.70
CA LYS A 108 -3.48 -11.87 5.04
C LYS A 108 -2.40 -11.22 5.90
N LEU A 109 -1.21 -11.00 5.35
CA LEU A 109 -0.13 -10.30 6.06
C LEU A 109 -0.52 -8.85 6.36
N THR A 110 -1.09 -8.12 5.39
CA THR A 110 -1.63 -6.76 5.60
C THR A 110 -2.62 -6.74 6.77
N SER A 111 -3.51 -7.74 6.86
CA SER A 111 -4.47 -7.82 7.97
C SER A 111 -3.79 -7.92 9.34
N PHE A 112 -2.63 -8.56 9.45
CA PHE A 112 -1.90 -8.62 10.72
C PHE A 112 -1.33 -7.24 11.12
N GLY A 113 -0.80 -6.48 10.16
CA GLY A 113 -0.31 -5.12 10.40
C GLY A 113 -1.43 -4.20 10.86
N VAL A 114 -2.54 -4.20 10.12
CA VAL A 114 -3.71 -3.38 10.46
C VAL A 114 -4.28 -3.75 11.84
N LYS A 115 -4.41 -5.05 12.15
CA LYS A 115 -4.88 -5.50 13.47
C LYS A 115 -3.95 -5.04 14.59
N ASN A 116 -2.64 -5.09 14.38
CA ASN A 116 -1.69 -4.57 15.36
C ASN A 116 -1.92 -3.07 15.62
N ALA A 117 -2.11 -2.26 14.58
CA ALA A 117 -2.41 -0.85 14.71
C ALA A 117 -3.75 -0.58 15.41
N LEU A 118 -4.81 -1.35 15.10
CA LEU A 118 -6.09 -1.24 15.81
C LEU A 118 -5.94 -1.53 17.29
N ASN A 119 -5.17 -2.57 17.65
CA ASN A 119 -4.89 -2.89 19.05
C ASN A 119 -4.13 -1.75 19.75
N GLU A 120 -3.13 -1.14 19.11
CA GLU A 120 -2.42 0.03 19.65
C GLU A 120 -3.34 1.24 19.87
N LEU A 121 -4.38 1.38 19.04
CA LEU A 121 -5.40 2.42 19.16
C LEU A 121 -6.51 2.08 20.17
N GLY A 122 -6.51 0.88 20.75
CA GLY A 122 -7.58 0.40 21.63
C GLY A 122 -8.90 0.15 20.89
N LEU A 123 -8.86 -0.04 19.55
CA LEU A 123 -10.02 -0.32 18.73
C LEU A 123 -10.22 -1.83 18.54
N SER A 124 -11.48 -2.26 18.53
CA SER A 124 -11.82 -3.64 18.24
C SER A 124 -11.61 -3.96 16.76
N ASP A 125 -11.02 -5.11 16.45
CA ASP A 125 -10.91 -5.67 15.10
C ASP A 125 -12.12 -6.54 14.69
N LYS A 126 -13.10 -6.71 15.60
CA LYS A 126 -14.33 -7.47 15.29
C LYS A 126 -15.13 -6.78 14.20
N ASN A 127 -15.60 -7.58 13.24
CA ASN A 127 -16.35 -7.10 12.09
C ASN A 127 -15.60 -5.97 11.31
N CYS A 128 -14.28 -5.96 11.34
CA CYS A 128 -13.50 -5.06 10.49
C CYS A 128 -13.25 -5.69 9.12
N VAL A 129 -13.38 -4.87 8.08
CA VAL A 129 -12.90 -5.19 6.73
C VAL A 129 -11.77 -4.24 6.40
N PHE A 130 -10.69 -4.79 5.88
CA PHE A 130 -9.50 -4.04 5.45
C PHE A 130 -9.53 -3.87 3.94
N VAL A 131 -9.22 -2.67 3.48
CA VAL A 131 -9.06 -2.36 2.05
C VAL A 131 -7.69 -1.72 1.87
N ASP A 132 -6.81 -2.43 1.19
CA ASP A 132 -5.46 -1.96 0.83
C ASP A 132 -5.42 -1.72 -0.69
N MET A 133 -5.39 -0.46 -1.09
CA MET A 133 -5.34 -0.08 -2.50
C MET A 133 -3.91 0.27 -2.91
N GLY A 134 -3.24 -0.70 -3.50
CA GLY A 134 -1.88 -0.56 -3.99
C GLY A 134 -1.75 0.03 -5.40
N GLY A 135 -0.52 -0.01 -5.93
CA GLY A 135 -0.23 0.50 -7.28
C GLY A 135 -0.79 -0.37 -8.41
N ALA A 136 -0.82 -1.70 -8.24
CA ALA A 136 -1.26 -2.64 -9.26
C ALA A 136 -2.50 -3.47 -8.86
N SER A 137 -2.79 -3.59 -7.57
CA SER A 137 -3.91 -4.38 -7.07
C SER A 137 -4.58 -3.69 -5.87
N THR A 138 -5.77 -4.19 -5.53
CA THR A 138 -6.51 -3.82 -4.31
C THR A 138 -6.86 -5.11 -3.58
N GLU A 139 -6.44 -5.20 -2.34
CA GLU A 139 -6.74 -6.30 -1.43
C GLU A 139 -7.91 -5.91 -0.52
N ILE A 140 -8.89 -6.83 -0.40
CA ILE A 140 -10.00 -6.69 0.55
C ILE A 140 -10.04 -7.94 1.41
N ALA A 141 -10.01 -7.77 2.73
CA ALA A 141 -9.96 -8.89 3.65
C ALA A 141 -10.72 -8.61 4.96
N ASN A 142 -11.22 -9.67 5.57
CA ASN A 142 -11.61 -9.71 6.98
C ASN A 142 -10.91 -10.90 7.66
N GLU A 143 -11.33 -11.31 8.86
CA GLU A 143 -10.73 -12.45 9.56
C GLU A 143 -10.84 -13.78 8.82
N GLN A 144 -11.93 -13.98 8.09
CA GLN A 144 -12.33 -15.29 7.54
C GLN A 144 -11.99 -15.42 6.06
N THR A 145 -12.04 -14.32 5.31
CA THR A 145 -11.88 -14.35 3.85
C THR A 145 -11.10 -13.14 3.34
N GLN A 146 -10.44 -13.34 2.23
CA GLN A 146 -9.65 -12.32 1.54
C GLN A 146 -9.71 -12.52 0.03
N ALA A 147 -9.64 -11.38 -0.70
CA ALA A 147 -9.52 -11.35 -2.14
C ALA A 147 -8.53 -10.26 -2.57
N SER A 148 -7.93 -10.45 -3.73
CA SER A 148 -7.08 -9.47 -4.43
C SER A 148 -7.65 -9.25 -5.81
N PHE A 149 -7.80 -7.99 -6.19
CA PHE A 149 -8.35 -7.53 -7.46
C PHE A 149 -7.26 -6.83 -8.25
N GLU A 150 -7.15 -7.07 -9.55
CA GLU A 150 -6.24 -6.36 -10.46
C GLU A 150 -6.72 -4.91 -10.69
N LEU A 151 -6.85 -4.17 -9.62
CA LEU A 151 -7.40 -2.83 -9.53
C LEU A 151 -6.47 -1.94 -8.72
N GLY A 152 -5.36 -1.51 -9.32
CA GLY A 152 -4.38 -0.63 -8.67
C GLY A 152 -4.37 0.77 -9.27
N ILE A 153 -3.94 1.76 -8.50
CA ILE A 153 -3.98 3.18 -8.91
C ILE A 153 -3.11 3.48 -10.13
N ILE A 154 -1.94 2.82 -10.26
CA ILE A 154 -1.03 3.03 -11.39
C ILE A 154 -1.55 2.33 -12.61
N THR A 155 -1.82 1.03 -12.51
CA THR A 155 -2.27 0.20 -13.64
C THR A 155 -3.58 0.70 -14.22
N THR A 156 -4.51 1.15 -13.36
CA THR A 156 -5.78 1.70 -13.78
C THR A 156 -5.62 3.08 -14.42
N PHE A 157 -4.82 3.98 -13.83
CA PHE A 157 -4.59 5.29 -14.43
C PHE A 157 -3.90 5.18 -15.80
N GLU A 158 -2.88 4.32 -15.93
CA GLU A 158 -2.19 4.10 -17.22
C GLU A 158 -3.11 3.55 -18.32
N LYS A 159 -4.12 2.74 -17.95
CA LYS A 159 -5.11 2.21 -18.91
C LYS A 159 -5.91 3.31 -19.59
N PHE A 160 -6.30 4.35 -18.84
CA PHE A 160 -7.11 5.45 -19.37
C PHE A 160 -6.29 6.67 -19.72
N ASN A 161 -5.13 6.87 -19.08
CA ASN A 161 -4.24 8.03 -19.22
C ASN A 161 -4.95 9.40 -19.09
N ASN A 162 -6.15 9.40 -18.50
CA ASN A 162 -6.98 10.58 -18.28
C ASN A 162 -7.93 10.32 -17.11
N ILE A 163 -7.96 11.23 -16.16
CA ILE A 163 -8.75 11.07 -14.93
C ILE A 163 -10.27 11.11 -15.17
N PHE A 164 -10.72 11.88 -16.15
CA PHE A 164 -12.15 11.95 -16.49
C PHE A 164 -12.62 10.67 -17.17
N SER A 165 -11.82 10.12 -18.08
CA SER A 165 -12.09 8.82 -18.70
C SER A 165 -12.09 7.69 -17.67
N LEU A 166 -11.17 7.72 -16.71
CA LEU A 166 -11.15 6.78 -15.58
C LEU A 166 -12.48 6.90 -14.81
N LYS A 167 -12.87 8.12 -14.42
CA LYS A 167 -14.10 8.37 -13.62
C LYS A 167 -15.38 7.89 -14.34
N GLN A 168 -15.44 8.00 -15.66
CA GLN A 168 -16.57 7.46 -16.46
C GLN A 168 -16.66 5.93 -16.43
N ASN A 169 -15.53 5.23 -16.25
CA ASN A 169 -15.47 3.77 -16.29
C ASN A 169 -15.35 3.12 -14.89
N VAL A 170 -15.28 3.94 -13.82
CA VAL A 170 -14.99 3.47 -12.46
C VAL A 170 -15.97 2.40 -11.98
N LYS A 171 -17.27 2.54 -12.28
CA LYS A 171 -18.33 1.59 -11.87
C LYS A 171 -18.07 0.18 -12.37
N GLU A 172 -17.73 0.06 -13.67
CA GLU A 172 -17.47 -1.25 -14.26
C GLU A 172 -16.18 -1.87 -13.69
N MET A 173 -15.12 -1.06 -13.55
CA MET A 173 -13.86 -1.55 -13.06
C MET A 173 -13.90 -2.02 -11.60
N THR A 174 -14.68 -1.35 -10.77
CA THR A 174 -14.75 -1.64 -9.33
C THR A 174 -15.83 -2.66 -8.96
N LYS A 175 -16.64 -3.10 -9.91
CA LYS A 175 -17.82 -3.95 -9.70
C LYS A 175 -17.55 -5.21 -8.88
N GLU A 176 -16.47 -5.92 -9.17
CA GLU A 176 -16.11 -7.15 -8.46
C GLU A 176 -15.67 -6.85 -7.02
N ALA A 177 -14.80 -5.87 -6.84
CA ALA A 177 -14.31 -5.45 -5.53
C ALA A 177 -15.47 -4.94 -4.64
N LYS A 178 -16.34 -4.10 -5.22
CA LYS A 178 -17.54 -3.58 -4.55
C LYS A 178 -18.51 -4.71 -4.15
N SER A 179 -18.75 -5.65 -5.06
CA SER A 179 -19.61 -6.81 -4.80
C SER A 179 -19.04 -7.71 -3.69
N PHE A 180 -17.72 -7.95 -3.70
CA PHE A 180 -17.04 -8.71 -2.66
C PHE A 180 -17.17 -8.01 -1.30
N LEU A 181 -16.84 -6.71 -1.23
CA LEU A 181 -16.97 -5.91 -0.01
C LEU A 181 -18.40 -5.98 0.54
N LYS A 182 -19.42 -5.83 -0.32
CA LYS A 182 -20.83 -5.88 0.06
C LYS A 182 -21.24 -7.22 0.70
N GLY A 183 -20.61 -8.32 0.31
CA GLY A 183 -20.85 -9.65 0.88
C GLY A 183 -20.24 -9.87 2.29
N LEU A 184 -19.39 -8.94 2.76
CA LEU A 184 -18.73 -9.08 4.05
C LEU A 184 -19.51 -8.36 5.17
N LYS A 185 -19.68 -9.03 6.31
CA LYS A 185 -20.20 -8.36 7.53
C LYS A 185 -19.16 -7.40 8.06
N ARG A 186 -19.54 -6.13 8.34
CA ARG A 186 -18.64 -5.08 8.79
C ARG A 186 -19.35 -3.97 9.58
N ASP A 187 -18.69 -3.54 10.63
CA ASP A 187 -19.04 -2.33 11.37
C ASP A 187 -18.03 -1.21 11.05
N ILE A 188 -16.79 -1.62 10.72
CA ILE A 188 -15.67 -0.72 10.40
C ILE A 188 -15.01 -1.18 9.10
N ILE A 189 -14.74 -0.23 8.23
CA ILE A 189 -13.85 -0.38 7.06
C ILE A 189 -12.55 0.35 7.39
N VAL A 190 -11.45 -0.39 7.35
CA VAL A 190 -10.11 0.17 7.55
C VAL A 190 -9.45 0.32 6.19
N LEU A 191 -9.16 1.56 5.82
CA LEU A 191 -8.41 1.87 4.62
C LEU A 191 -6.93 2.00 4.96
N THR A 192 -6.09 1.29 4.23
CA THR A 192 -4.64 1.44 4.31
C THR A 192 -4.04 1.76 2.94
N SER A 193 -2.76 2.09 2.90
CA SER A 193 -2.00 2.54 1.72
C SER A 193 -1.96 4.05 1.49
N GLY A 194 -1.26 4.45 0.41
CA GLY A 194 -0.86 5.83 0.20
C GLY A 194 -1.98 6.82 -0.11
N VAL A 195 -3.12 6.38 -0.66
CA VAL A 195 -4.24 7.28 -1.01
C VAL A 195 -5.02 7.70 0.24
N PRO A 196 -5.60 6.78 1.04
CA PRO A 196 -6.35 7.18 2.23
C PRO A 196 -5.47 7.90 3.27
N THR A 197 -4.21 7.50 3.41
CA THR A 197 -3.28 8.20 4.32
C THR A 197 -2.95 9.62 3.85
N THR A 198 -2.88 9.87 2.54
CA THR A 198 -2.73 11.23 1.98
C THR A 198 -3.99 12.06 2.23
N MET A 199 -5.20 11.48 2.08
CA MET A 199 -6.46 12.16 2.39
C MET A 199 -6.52 12.57 3.88
N ALA A 200 -6.22 11.64 4.78
CA ALA A 200 -6.18 11.90 6.22
C ALA A 200 -5.12 12.94 6.60
N SER A 201 -3.93 12.86 6.01
CA SER A 201 -2.82 13.81 6.20
C SER A 201 -3.26 15.24 5.85
N PHE A 202 -3.88 15.42 4.68
CA PHE A 202 -4.40 16.72 4.25
C PHE A 202 -5.50 17.25 5.17
N LYS A 203 -6.44 16.40 5.58
CA LYS A 203 -7.53 16.79 6.51
C LYS A 203 -7.00 17.20 7.89
N LEU A 204 -5.86 16.66 8.31
CA LEU A 204 -5.16 17.03 9.55
C LEU A 204 -4.27 18.28 9.38
N GLY A 205 -4.19 18.87 8.18
CA GLY A 205 -3.40 20.05 7.90
C GLY A 205 -1.91 19.76 7.66
N PHE A 206 -1.54 18.50 7.40
CA PHE A 206 -0.17 18.11 7.05
C PHE A 206 0.04 18.18 5.54
N ASP A 207 1.27 18.45 5.14
CA ASP A 207 1.78 18.27 3.79
C ASP A 207 2.64 16.99 3.71
N PHE A 208 3.20 16.74 2.52
CA PHE A 208 4.03 15.56 2.28
C PHE A 208 5.28 15.49 3.17
N SER A 209 5.84 16.64 3.54
CA SER A 209 7.05 16.72 4.37
C SER A 209 6.79 16.60 5.87
N SER A 210 5.60 17.01 6.30
CA SER A 210 5.15 17.01 7.71
C SER A 210 4.31 15.80 8.09
N TYR A 211 4.25 14.78 7.21
CA TYR A 211 3.51 13.55 7.42
C TYR A 211 3.80 12.90 8.77
N ASP A 212 2.75 12.65 9.55
CA ASP A 212 2.86 12.01 10.87
C ASP A 212 1.94 10.79 10.97
N ARG A 213 2.52 9.60 10.77
CA ARG A 213 1.85 8.30 10.85
C ARG A 213 1.01 8.13 12.12
N LYS A 214 1.53 8.57 13.28
CA LYS A 214 0.83 8.37 14.56
C LYS A 214 -0.46 9.16 14.66
N LYS A 215 -0.53 10.32 14.01
CA LYS A 215 -1.72 11.16 13.97
C LYS A 215 -2.72 10.72 12.91
N ILE A 216 -2.24 10.05 11.87
CA ILE A 216 -3.08 9.52 10.78
C ILE A 216 -3.79 8.25 11.21
N ASN A 217 -3.12 7.38 11.97
CA ASN A 217 -3.72 6.14 12.44
C ASN A 217 -4.97 6.41 13.30
N GLY A 218 -6.09 5.82 12.88
CA GLY A 218 -7.39 6.00 13.52
C GLY A 218 -8.20 7.20 13.01
N TYR A 219 -7.67 7.99 12.04
CA TYR A 219 -8.42 9.09 11.45
C TYR A 219 -9.69 8.59 10.76
N GLU A 220 -10.83 9.21 11.05
CA GLU A 220 -12.12 8.87 10.43
C GLU A 220 -12.37 9.71 9.19
N LEU A 221 -12.49 9.03 8.03
CA LEU A 221 -12.95 9.63 6.78
C LEU A 221 -14.47 9.51 6.67
N LYS A 222 -15.10 10.59 6.21
CA LYS A 222 -16.52 10.63 5.86
C LYS A 222 -16.69 10.41 4.36
N LYS A 223 -17.86 9.93 3.94
CA LYS A 223 -18.15 9.73 2.50
C LYS A 223 -17.92 11.00 1.68
N ASP A 224 -18.39 12.14 2.17
CA ASP A 224 -18.24 13.42 1.48
C ASP A 224 -16.78 13.87 1.33
N ASP A 225 -15.88 13.33 2.16
CA ASP A 225 -14.45 13.64 2.04
C ASP A 225 -13.87 13.18 0.70
N PHE A 226 -14.36 12.06 0.14
CA PHE A 226 -13.86 11.54 -1.14
C PHE A 226 -14.14 12.53 -2.28
N THR A 227 -15.40 12.93 -2.46
CA THR A 227 -15.77 13.92 -3.49
C THR A 227 -15.07 15.26 -3.23
N THR A 228 -15.12 15.77 -1.99
CA THR A 228 -14.53 17.06 -1.64
C THR A 228 -13.02 17.11 -1.89
N LEU A 229 -12.29 16.05 -1.49
CA LEU A 229 -10.84 15.98 -1.68
C LEU A 229 -10.47 15.71 -3.14
N PHE A 230 -11.27 14.93 -3.88
CA PHE A 230 -11.07 14.78 -5.31
C PHE A 230 -11.11 16.16 -6.01
N ASP A 231 -12.14 16.95 -5.78
CA ASP A 231 -12.29 18.28 -6.38
C ASP A 231 -11.21 19.25 -5.90
N THR A 232 -10.88 19.22 -4.61
CA THR A 232 -9.79 20.04 -4.05
C THR A 232 -8.47 19.72 -4.73
N PHE A 233 -8.07 18.45 -4.79
CA PHE A 233 -6.79 18.04 -5.36
C PHE A 233 -6.74 18.22 -6.87
N LEU A 234 -7.87 18.07 -7.57
CA LEU A 234 -7.95 18.35 -9.01
C LEU A 234 -7.57 19.79 -9.33
N ASN A 235 -8.01 20.74 -8.51
CA ASN A 235 -7.82 22.17 -8.71
C ASN A 235 -6.50 22.73 -8.14
N LEU A 236 -5.65 21.90 -7.51
CA LEU A 236 -4.32 22.34 -7.05
C LEU A 236 -3.44 22.70 -8.26
N ASP A 237 -2.73 23.81 -8.17
CA ASP A 237 -1.60 24.10 -9.07
C ASP A 237 -0.45 23.10 -8.86
N GLU A 238 0.51 23.08 -9.78
CA GLU A 238 1.60 22.10 -9.75
C GLU A 238 2.46 22.22 -8.49
N GLN A 239 2.84 23.43 -8.10
CA GLN A 239 3.71 23.66 -6.96
C GLN A 239 3.05 23.24 -5.65
N THR A 240 1.79 23.62 -5.45
CA THR A 240 0.98 23.25 -4.28
C THR A 240 0.73 21.75 -4.26
N SER A 241 0.49 21.15 -5.43
CA SER A 241 0.31 19.71 -5.58
C SER A 241 1.54 18.92 -5.14
N VAL A 242 2.73 19.31 -5.59
CA VAL A 242 3.99 18.68 -5.17
C VAL A 242 4.20 18.79 -3.66
N LYS A 243 3.93 19.97 -3.08
CA LYS A 243 4.06 20.21 -1.64
C LYS A 243 3.11 19.32 -0.82
N ILE A 244 1.84 19.19 -1.25
CA ILE A 244 0.81 18.49 -0.49
C ILE A 244 0.84 16.99 -0.74
N LEU A 245 0.91 16.57 -2.01
CA LEU A 245 0.74 15.18 -2.42
C LEU A 245 2.05 14.45 -2.68
N GLY A 246 3.14 15.19 -2.90
CA GLY A 246 4.42 14.68 -3.37
C GLY A 246 4.55 14.73 -4.90
N GLU A 247 5.78 14.66 -5.38
CA GLU A 247 6.13 14.71 -6.80
C GLU A 247 5.47 13.55 -7.58
N ASP A 248 4.94 13.83 -8.77
CA ASP A 248 4.28 12.86 -9.69
C ASP A 248 3.08 12.09 -9.08
N ARG A 249 2.50 12.53 -7.97
CA ARG A 249 1.44 11.78 -7.28
C ARG A 249 0.02 12.26 -7.52
N LYS A 250 -0.18 13.49 -7.98
CA LYS A 250 -1.52 14.10 -8.13
C LYS A 250 -2.51 13.18 -8.85
N MET A 251 -2.18 12.75 -10.06
CA MET A 251 -3.08 11.92 -10.86
C MET A 251 -3.31 10.54 -10.25
N LEU A 252 -2.31 9.96 -9.59
CA LEU A 252 -2.45 8.67 -8.91
C LEU A 252 -3.34 8.77 -7.67
N VAL A 253 -3.23 9.84 -6.90
CA VAL A 253 -4.11 10.10 -5.75
C VAL A 253 -5.55 10.31 -6.21
N LEU A 254 -5.78 11.12 -7.26
CA LEU A 254 -7.11 11.30 -7.84
C LEU A 254 -7.72 9.99 -8.34
N ALA A 255 -6.93 9.16 -9.03
CA ALA A 255 -7.37 7.84 -9.48
C ALA A 255 -7.79 6.96 -8.29
N GLY A 256 -6.98 6.92 -7.24
CA GLY A 256 -7.28 6.15 -6.05
C GLY A 256 -8.51 6.65 -5.28
N ILE A 257 -8.71 7.97 -5.18
CA ILE A 257 -9.92 8.54 -4.56
C ILE A 257 -11.15 8.11 -5.35
N ALA A 258 -11.14 8.23 -6.70
CA ALA A 258 -12.27 7.85 -7.53
C ALA A 258 -12.61 6.35 -7.41
N LEU A 259 -11.59 5.47 -7.35
CA LEU A 259 -11.78 4.03 -7.16
C LEU A 259 -12.36 3.71 -5.77
N LEU A 260 -11.81 4.30 -4.70
CA LEU A 260 -12.29 4.10 -3.33
C LEU A 260 -13.71 4.64 -3.15
N GLU A 261 -14.00 5.85 -3.68
CA GLU A 261 -15.33 6.46 -3.65
C GLU A 261 -16.39 5.50 -4.20
N GLU A 262 -16.12 4.89 -5.37
CA GLU A 262 -17.07 3.96 -5.99
C GLU A 262 -17.17 2.62 -5.21
N ILE A 263 -16.05 2.04 -4.76
CA ILE A 263 -16.06 0.81 -3.97
C ILE A 263 -16.90 1.00 -2.70
N LEU A 264 -16.81 2.19 -2.07
CA LEU A 264 -17.44 2.51 -0.80
C LEU A 264 -18.79 3.22 -0.93
N SER A 265 -19.29 3.47 -2.14
CA SER A 265 -20.47 4.32 -2.37
C SER A 265 -21.73 3.84 -1.65
N ASP A 266 -21.92 2.52 -1.52
CA ASP A 266 -23.08 1.90 -0.85
C ASP A 266 -22.84 1.63 0.64
N GLU A 267 -21.66 1.98 1.18
CA GLU A 267 -21.28 1.62 2.54
C GLU A 267 -21.80 2.61 3.59
N ASN A 268 -22.24 2.08 4.74
CA ASN A 268 -22.62 2.87 5.91
C ASN A 268 -21.72 2.58 7.12
N ALA A 269 -20.76 1.67 6.99
CA ALA A 269 -19.79 1.38 8.01
C ALA A 269 -18.89 2.59 8.30
N LYS A 270 -18.37 2.68 9.51
CA LYS A 270 -17.36 3.66 9.86
C LYS A 270 -16.09 3.41 9.06
N ILE A 271 -15.55 4.46 8.42
CA ILE A 271 -14.32 4.38 7.62
C ILE A 271 -13.18 4.99 8.43
N ILE A 272 -12.15 4.20 8.73
CA ILE A 272 -10.95 4.69 9.42
C ILE A 272 -9.70 4.43 8.59
N VAL A 273 -8.71 5.29 8.75
CA VAL A 273 -7.42 5.21 8.05
C VAL A 273 -6.35 4.66 8.99
N VAL A 274 -5.53 3.76 8.47
CA VAL A 274 -4.37 3.21 9.17
C VAL A 274 -3.19 3.17 8.19
N ASP A 275 -2.02 3.66 8.61
CA ASP A 275 -0.80 3.62 7.78
C ASP A 275 -0.07 2.27 7.89
N ASP A 276 -0.46 1.43 8.83
CA ASP A 276 0.06 0.08 8.97
C ASP A 276 -0.54 -0.86 7.91
N GLY A 277 0.31 -1.68 7.34
CA GLY A 277 -0.10 -2.59 6.27
C GLY A 277 0.80 -3.83 6.18
N LEU A 278 1.15 -4.22 4.95
CA LEU A 278 1.96 -5.41 4.66
C LEU A 278 3.32 -5.36 5.37
N ARG A 279 3.99 -4.23 5.34
CA ARG A 279 5.29 -4.03 5.99
C ARG A 279 5.26 -4.43 7.46
N GLU A 280 4.27 -3.95 8.21
CA GLU A 280 4.08 -4.27 9.62
C GLU A 280 3.61 -5.71 9.80
N GLY A 281 2.73 -6.18 8.95
CA GLY A 281 2.21 -7.55 8.99
C GLY A 281 3.28 -8.62 8.82
N VAL A 282 4.28 -8.39 7.99
CA VAL A 282 5.47 -9.27 7.87
C VAL A 282 6.21 -9.33 9.20
N GLY A 283 6.40 -8.20 9.89
CA GLY A 283 7.02 -8.14 11.21
C GLY A 283 6.22 -8.87 12.29
N VAL A 284 4.89 -8.67 12.31
CA VAL A 284 3.97 -9.37 13.23
C VAL A 284 4.03 -10.89 12.99
N ALA A 285 3.92 -11.34 11.75
CA ALA A 285 3.99 -12.75 11.40
C ALA A 285 5.33 -13.40 11.77
N TYR A 286 6.44 -12.66 11.62
CA TYR A 286 7.75 -13.11 12.05
C TYR A 286 7.80 -13.34 13.57
N HIS A 287 7.38 -12.35 14.37
CA HIS A 287 7.39 -12.47 15.83
C HIS A 287 6.42 -13.55 16.35
N ALA A 288 5.32 -13.78 15.63
CA ALA A 288 4.41 -14.90 15.88
C ALA A 288 4.94 -16.26 15.40
N LYS A 289 6.10 -16.32 14.73
CA LYS A 289 6.72 -17.55 14.18
C LYS A 289 5.87 -18.25 13.10
N ILE A 290 5.07 -17.50 12.37
CA ILE A 290 4.19 -18.02 11.30
C ILE A 290 4.53 -17.47 9.91
N LEU A 291 5.53 -16.61 9.79
CA LEU A 291 5.86 -15.91 8.54
C LEU A 291 6.10 -16.87 7.37
N ASP A 292 6.81 -17.98 7.59
CA ASP A 292 7.17 -18.95 6.55
C ASP A 292 5.94 -19.56 5.83
N ASN A 293 4.76 -19.56 6.49
CA ASN A 293 3.52 -20.02 5.90
C ASN A 293 3.02 -19.12 4.75
N PHE A 294 3.50 -17.89 4.69
CA PHE A 294 3.07 -16.87 3.73
C PHE A 294 4.12 -16.52 2.66
N LEU A 295 5.35 -17.06 2.77
CA LEU A 295 6.46 -16.76 1.84
C LEU A 295 6.43 -17.63 0.57
N LYS A 296 5.31 -18.30 0.29
CA LYS A 296 5.11 -19.12 -0.91
C LYS A 296 4.19 -18.36 -1.87
N PHE A 297 4.50 -18.47 -3.17
CA PHE A 297 3.68 -17.97 -4.26
C PHE A 297 2.51 -18.91 -4.54
#